data_c87d8076e8bd02a78c2470b578a3b9bd
#
_entry.id   c87d8076e8bd02a78c2470b578a3b9bd
#
_cell.length_a   1.000
_cell.length_b   1.000
_cell.length_c   1.000
_cell.angle_alpha   90.00
_cell.angle_beta   90.00
_cell.angle_gamma   90.00
#
_symmetry.space_group_name_H-M   'P 1'
#
loop_
_entity.id
_entity.type
_entity.pdbx_description
1 polymer ?
#
loop_
_entity_poly.entity_id
_entity_poly.type
_entity_poly.pdbx_seq_one_letter_code
_entity_poly.pdbx_strand_id
1 'polypeptide(L)'
;MLKAEGRTLIGGPVATSTPNGLAELIDDAQPFLRDHWRRRPVVLRSADLPTGSLTLDEADAALGTGALHSPYVEMVRTDRIIPREAYCTSRTVNRVDHPGYADAARIRALLHAGTTLVLRCVEQWHPGTAEFTRRLGRDLGRKVEAFFFVTPPGAQGLRLHRDDADVFVVQLNGSKQWYVHQGPDSPQWRPGPASDDEPPVVSPLLRTGEVLYIPRGFAHYATGDSGLSVHLSLTVRDIATADLQRAAQQLLFEAAPANRRPLDDDSMLADARALLEQLTSRLPALTPEQLLTAARAAQCAEALPQLSPGLTELAASLGAPPS
;
A
#
# COMPACT_ATOMS: atom_id res chain seq x y z
N MET A 1 21.78 35.92 -49.56
CA MET A 1 20.52 36.54 -49.07
C MET A 1 19.49 35.45 -48.87
N LEU A 2 19.36 34.95 -47.67
CA LEU A 2 18.32 34.01 -47.26
C LEU A 2 17.81 34.45 -45.87
N LYS A 3 16.57 34.86 -45.84
CA LYS A 3 15.87 35.31 -44.63
C LYS A 3 15.59 34.13 -43.69
N ALA A 4 15.97 34.31 -42.44
CA ALA A 4 15.55 33.43 -41.37
C ALA A 4 14.16 33.90 -40.85
N GLU A 5 13.15 33.08 -40.99
CA GLU A 5 11.85 33.29 -40.37
C GLU A 5 11.83 32.80 -38.93
N GLY A 6 11.55 33.71 -38.02
CA GLY A 6 11.43 33.44 -36.59
C GLY A 6 10.15 32.63 -36.31
N ARG A 7 10.33 31.48 -35.68
CA ARG A 7 9.22 30.68 -35.12
C ARG A 7 8.98 31.12 -33.67
N THR A 8 7.90 31.87 -33.48
CA THR A 8 7.35 32.20 -32.15
C THR A 8 6.83 30.93 -31.48
N LEU A 9 7.47 30.50 -30.41
CA LEU A 9 6.96 29.43 -29.55
C LEU A 9 5.84 30.00 -28.69
N ILE A 10 4.61 29.59 -29.00
CA ILE A 10 3.43 29.87 -28.16
C ILE A 10 3.59 29.03 -26.89
N GLY A 11 3.72 29.71 -25.74
CA GLY A 11 3.70 29.08 -24.42
C GLY A 11 2.33 28.45 -24.18
N GLY A 12 2.28 27.13 -24.14
CA GLY A 12 1.13 26.40 -23.62
C GLY A 12 0.99 26.60 -22.11
N PRO A 13 -0.21 26.44 -21.54
CA PRO A 13 -0.41 26.61 -20.11
C PRO A 13 0.49 25.66 -19.31
N VAL A 14 1.20 26.22 -18.34
CA VAL A 14 1.96 25.44 -17.34
C VAL A 14 0.91 24.61 -16.59
N ALA A 15 0.86 23.33 -16.89
CA ALA A 15 0.10 22.40 -16.07
C ALA A 15 0.71 22.47 -14.65
N THR A 16 -0.07 22.91 -13.68
CA THR A 16 0.24 22.75 -12.27
C THR A 16 0.30 21.24 -11.99
N SER A 17 1.49 20.67 -12.07
CA SER A 17 1.71 19.26 -11.76
C SER A 17 1.34 19.05 -10.30
N THR A 18 0.32 18.25 -10.04
CA THR A 18 0.06 17.71 -8.70
C THR A 18 1.37 17.13 -8.16
N PRO A 19 1.76 17.42 -6.92
CA PRO A 19 3.00 16.90 -6.37
C PRO A 19 3.11 15.40 -6.60
N ASN A 20 4.25 14.96 -7.11
CA ASN A 20 4.57 13.57 -7.34
C ASN A 20 4.72 12.89 -5.95
N GLY A 21 3.96 11.85 -5.64
CA GLY A 21 3.99 11.19 -4.35
C GLY A 21 5.37 10.62 -3.98
N LEU A 22 6.15 10.19 -4.98
CA LEU A 22 7.52 9.75 -4.77
C LEU A 22 8.44 10.91 -4.38
N ALA A 23 8.25 12.11 -4.93
CA ALA A 23 9.04 13.29 -4.59
C ALA A 23 8.78 13.80 -3.16
N GLU A 24 7.66 13.43 -2.55
CA GLU A 24 7.41 13.71 -1.13
C GLU A 24 8.22 12.79 -0.20
N LEU A 25 8.72 11.66 -0.69
CA LEU A 25 9.54 10.72 0.09
C LEU A 25 11.03 10.88 -0.16
N ILE A 26 11.41 11.40 -1.32
CA ILE A 26 12.78 11.33 -1.84
C ILE A 26 13.10 12.59 -2.61
N ASP A 27 14.14 13.32 -2.21
CA ASP A 27 14.57 14.56 -2.86
C ASP A 27 14.95 14.36 -4.35
N ASP A 28 15.62 13.24 -4.68
CA ASP A 28 15.97 12.88 -6.05
C ASP A 28 15.56 11.43 -6.36
N ALA A 29 14.47 11.31 -7.10
CA ALA A 29 13.91 10.01 -7.46
C ALA A 29 14.76 9.23 -8.49
N GLN A 30 15.53 9.90 -9.35
CA GLN A 30 16.27 9.23 -10.43
C GLN A 30 17.43 8.36 -9.94
N PRO A 31 18.35 8.84 -9.08
CA PRO A 31 19.35 7.99 -8.45
C PRO A 31 18.75 6.86 -7.64
N PHE A 32 17.68 7.14 -6.89
CA PHE A 32 16.99 6.11 -6.12
C PHE A 32 16.47 4.97 -7.00
N LEU A 33 15.73 5.29 -8.07
CA LEU A 33 15.18 4.28 -9.00
C LEU A 33 16.27 3.48 -9.70
N ARG A 34 17.40 4.11 -10.03
CA ARG A 34 18.53 3.46 -10.69
C ARG A 34 19.32 2.57 -9.75
N ASP A 35 19.65 3.03 -8.54
CA ASP A 35 20.68 2.44 -7.69
C ASP A 35 20.10 1.63 -6.50
N HIS A 36 18.89 1.93 -6.04
CA HIS A 36 18.30 1.36 -4.83
C HIS A 36 17.01 0.57 -5.08
N TRP A 37 16.13 1.07 -5.96
CA TRP A 37 14.84 0.44 -6.19
C TRP A 37 14.99 -1.04 -6.55
N ARG A 38 14.45 -1.94 -5.69
CA ARG A 38 14.52 -3.41 -5.81
C ARG A 38 15.94 -4.00 -5.82
N ARG A 39 16.92 -3.27 -5.31
CA ARG A 39 18.31 -3.73 -5.28
C ARG A 39 18.92 -3.73 -3.90
N ARG A 40 18.81 -2.62 -3.17
CA ARG A 40 19.48 -2.48 -1.87
C ARG A 40 18.75 -1.48 -0.96
N PRO A 41 18.78 -1.70 0.36
CA PRO A 41 18.20 -0.76 1.32
C PRO A 41 18.98 0.55 1.36
N VAL A 42 18.29 1.63 1.73
CA VAL A 42 18.91 2.95 1.87
C VAL A 42 18.09 3.81 2.83
N VAL A 43 18.77 4.67 3.60
CA VAL A 43 18.14 5.77 4.32
C VAL A 43 18.14 7.00 3.43
N LEU A 44 16.96 7.57 3.28
CA LEU A 44 16.67 8.76 2.50
C LEU A 44 16.20 9.86 3.43
N ARG A 45 16.29 11.08 3.01
CA ARG A 45 15.72 12.24 3.71
C ARG A 45 14.66 12.85 2.82
N SER A 46 13.54 13.20 3.43
CA SER A 46 12.53 14.05 2.82
C SER A 46 12.64 15.43 3.45
N ALA A 47 12.48 16.48 2.66
CA ALA A 47 12.47 17.84 3.18
C ALA A 47 11.32 18.07 4.17
N ASP A 48 10.17 17.44 3.92
CA ASP A 48 8.98 17.49 4.76
C ASP A 48 8.37 16.07 4.89
N LEU A 49 7.57 15.86 5.94
CA LEU A 49 6.76 14.66 6.04
C LEU A 49 5.72 14.63 4.91
N PRO A 50 5.41 13.44 4.34
CA PRO A 50 4.45 13.35 3.24
C PRO A 50 3.11 13.97 3.59
N THR A 51 2.61 14.82 2.70
CA THR A 51 1.34 15.52 2.88
C THR A 51 0.19 14.53 2.99
N GLY A 52 -0.57 14.63 4.09
CA GLY A 52 -1.70 13.74 4.38
C GLY A 52 -1.32 12.46 5.12
N SER A 53 -0.07 12.30 5.59
CA SER A 53 0.28 11.22 6.51
C SER A 53 -0.58 11.30 7.78
N LEU A 54 -1.03 10.13 8.26
CA LEU A 54 -1.72 10.04 9.56
C LEU A 54 -0.79 10.53 10.67
N THR A 55 -1.24 11.51 11.45
CA THR A 55 -0.54 12.02 12.62
C THR A 55 -0.85 11.21 13.88
N LEU A 56 -0.05 11.38 14.93
CA LEU A 56 -0.31 10.74 16.22
C LEU A 56 -1.62 11.23 16.84
N ASP A 57 -1.93 12.53 16.71
CA ASP A 57 -3.17 13.13 17.23
C ASP A 57 -4.42 12.58 16.51
N GLU A 58 -4.35 12.44 15.18
CA GLU A 58 -5.44 11.82 14.40
C GLU A 58 -5.63 10.34 14.72
N ALA A 59 -4.53 9.61 14.94
CA ALA A 59 -4.58 8.22 15.38
C ALA A 59 -5.19 8.09 16.78
N ASP A 60 -4.83 8.97 17.73
CA ASP A 60 -5.43 8.99 19.08
C ASP A 60 -6.91 9.38 19.02
N ALA A 61 -7.28 10.35 18.19
CA ALA A 61 -8.69 10.70 17.94
C ALA A 61 -9.48 9.52 17.37
N ALA A 62 -8.95 8.82 16.36
CA ALA A 62 -9.60 7.66 15.75
C ALA A 62 -9.79 6.51 16.77
N LEU A 63 -8.82 6.26 17.62
CA LEU A 63 -8.94 5.31 18.75
C LEU A 63 -9.94 5.79 19.80
N GLY A 64 -9.92 7.09 20.14
CA GLY A 64 -10.79 7.71 21.13
C GLY A 64 -12.27 7.68 20.76
N THR A 65 -12.61 7.89 19.50
CA THR A 65 -13.99 7.74 19.00
C THR A 65 -14.45 6.29 19.02
N GLY A 66 -13.49 5.35 19.04
CA GLY A 66 -13.71 3.91 19.00
C GLY A 66 -14.38 3.47 17.68
N ALA A 67 -14.24 4.25 16.62
CA ALA A 67 -14.73 3.86 15.30
C ALA A 67 -13.88 2.75 14.68
N LEU A 68 -12.59 2.65 15.08
CA LEU A 68 -11.72 1.61 14.59
C LEU A 68 -12.12 0.23 15.12
N HIS A 69 -12.11 -0.72 14.20
CA HIS A 69 -12.54 -2.10 14.45
C HIS A 69 -11.45 -3.08 13.96
N SER A 70 -11.32 -4.24 14.60
CA SER A 70 -10.52 -5.34 14.05
C SER A 70 -11.07 -5.72 12.66
N PRO A 71 -10.23 -5.87 11.61
CA PRO A 71 -8.78 -6.06 11.65
C PRO A 71 -7.90 -4.79 11.50
N TYR A 72 -8.48 -3.60 11.49
CA TYR A 72 -7.69 -2.35 11.33
C TYR A 72 -6.80 -2.01 12.52
N VAL A 73 -7.05 -2.62 13.68
CA VAL A 73 -6.27 -2.44 14.91
C VAL A 73 -5.67 -3.76 15.35
N GLU A 74 -4.39 -3.78 15.65
CA GLU A 74 -3.67 -4.94 16.16
C GLU A 74 -2.63 -4.53 17.21
N MET A 75 -2.46 -5.37 18.23
CA MET A 75 -1.37 -5.24 19.21
C MET A 75 -0.39 -6.39 18.99
N VAL A 76 0.89 -6.06 18.79
CA VAL A 76 1.94 -7.04 18.45
C VAL A 76 3.09 -7.01 19.41
N ARG A 77 3.65 -8.20 19.68
CA ARG A 77 4.81 -8.39 20.52
C ARG A 77 5.56 -9.67 20.12
N THR A 78 6.89 -9.64 20.15
CA THR A 78 7.71 -10.76 19.66
C THR A 78 7.64 -12.01 20.52
N ASP A 79 7.42 -11.87 21.83
CA ASP A 79 7.48 -12.97 22.80
C ASP A 79 6.15 -13.70 22.99
N ARG A 80 5.04 -13.09 22.57
CA ARG A 80 3.70 -13.67 22.76
C ARG A 80 2.66 -13.13 21.79
N ILE A 81 1.62 -13.93 21.56
CA ILE A 81 0.41 -13.51 20.85
C ILE A 81 -0.46 -12.67 21.79
N ILE A 82 -0.91 -11.51 21.33
CA ILE A 82 -1.89 -10.66 22.04
C ILE A 82 -3.26 -10.97 21.46
N PRO A 83 -4.15 -11.60 22.23
CA PRO A 83 -5.49 -11.91 21.74
C PRO A 83 -6.30 -10.61 21.56
N ARG A 84 -7.18 -10.60 20.57
CA ARG A 84 -8.02 -9.44 20.23
C ARG A 84 -8.81 -8.92 21.42
N GLU A 85 -9.29 -9.78 22.27
CA GLU A 85 -10.08 -9.47 23.46
C GLU A 85 -9.30 -8.66 24.50
N ALA A 86 -7.96 -8.65 24.42
CA ALA A 86 -7.11 -7.86 25.31
C ALA A 86 -7.11 -6.36 24.96
N TYR A 87 -7.47 -5.98 23.72
CA TYR A 87 -7.43 -4.59 23.24
C TYR A 87 -8.71 -4.16 22.50
N CYS A 88 -9.68 -5.06 22.36
CA CYS A 88 -10.98 -4.76 21.80
C CYS A 88 -12.10 -5.00 22.82
N THR A 89 -13.23 -4.35 22.58
CA THR A 89 -14.47 -4.47 23.34
C THR A 89 -15.68 -4.67 22.41
N SER A 90 -16.85 -4.95 22.97
CA SER A 90 -18.11 -4.96 22.22
C SER A 90 -18.83 -3.62 22.38
N ARG A 91 -19.62 -3.26 21.37
CA ARG A 91 -20.54 -2.12 21.40
C ARG A 91 -21.95 -2.58 21.06
N THR A 92 -22.92 -2.10 21.81
CA THR A 92 -24.33 -2.37 21.55
C THR A 92 -24.88 -1.33 20.58
N VAL A 93 -25.28 -1.76 19.38
CA VAL A 93 -25.97 -0.93 18.39
C VAL A 93 -27.31 -1.58 18.08
N ASN A 94 -28.42 -0.83 18.21
CA ASN A 94 -29.76 -1.34 18.00
C ASN A 94 -30.07 -2.62 18.82
N ARG A 95 -29.60 -2.69 20.08
CA ARG A 95 -29.72 -3.84 20.99
C ARG A 95 -29.00 -5.11 20.55
N VAL A 96 -28.05 -5.00 19.61
CA VAL A 96 -27.19 -6.10 19.17
C VAL A 96 -25.75 -5.76 19.54
N ASP A 97 -25.06 -6.72 20.16
CA ASP A 97 -23.65 -6.56 20.52
C ASP A 97 -22.75 -6.89 19.35
N HIS A 98 -21.91 -5.93 19.00
CA HIS A 98 -20.92 -6.03 17.93
C HIS A 98 -19.52 -6.06 18.54
N PRO A 99 -18.78 -7.19 18.49
CA PRO A 99 -17.43 -7.30 19.05
C PRO A 99 -16.39 -6.70 18.13
N GLY A 100 -15.19 -6.44 18.67
CA GLY A 100 -14.02 -6.11 17.87
C GLY A 100 -13.69 -4.62 17.76
N TYR A 101 -14.39 -3.75 18.46
CA TYR A 101 -14.08 -2.32 18.51
C TYR A 101 -12.85 -2.05 19.37
N ALA A 102 -11.97 -1.18 18.89
CA ALA A 102 -10.79 -0.76 19.62
C ALA A 102 -11.15 -0.11 20.96
N ASP A 103 -10.48 -0.54 22.03
CA ASP A 103 -10.58 0.04 23.37
C ASP A 103 -9.32 0.85 23.66
N ALA A 104 -9.42 2.17 23.58
CA ALA A 104 -8.26 3.07 23.73
C ALA A 104 -7.58 2.92 25.10
N ALA A 105 -8.32 2.64 26.18
CA ALA A 105 -7.73 2.48 27.50
C ALA A 105 -6.91 1.19 27.61
N ARG A 106 -7.41 0.07 27.07
CA ARG A 106 -6.70 -1.21 27.01
C ARG A 106 -5.46 -1.12 26.12
N ILE A 107 -5.58 -0.46 24.95
CA ILE A 107 -4.47 -0.23 24.03
C ILE A 107 -3.36 0.57 24.70
N ARG A 108 -3.70 1.68 25.41
CA ARG A 108 -2.71 2.47 26.17
C ARG A 108 -2.03 1.64 27.27
N ALA A 109 -2.78 0.82 27.99
CA ALA A 109 -2.21 -0.07 29.00
C ALA A 109 -1.21 -1.08 28.40
N LEU A 110 -1.51 -1.64 27.22
CA LEU A 110 -0.62 -2.55 26.51
C LEU A 110 0.61 -1.82 25.95
N LEU A 111 0.47 -0.59 25.45
CA LEU A 111 1.63 0.24 25.07
C LEU A 111 2.55 0.49 26.25
N HIS A 112 2.02 0.86 27.44
CA HIS A 112 2.81 1.00 28.66
C HIS A 112 3.49 -0.32 29.08
N ALA A 113 2.91 -1.47 28.76
CA ALA A 113 3.48 -2.78 29.01
C ALA A 113 4.50 -3.24 27.92
N GLY A 114 4.89 -2.36 27.00
CA GLY A 114 5.90 -2.63 25.97
C GLY A 114 5.36 -3.37 24.74
N THR A 115 4.06 -3.27 24.45
CA THR A 115 3.44 -3.84 23.25
C THR A 115 3.36 -2.77 22.16
N THR A 116 3.59 -3.13 20.91
CA THR A 116 3.46 -2.23 19.77
C THR A 116 2.02 -2.23 19.23
N LEU A 117 1.47 -1.03 19.00
CA LEU A 117 0.21 -0.85 18.27
C LEU A 117 0.49 -0.81 16.76
N VAL A 118 -0.32 -1.51 15.98
CA VAL A 118 -0.34 -1.45 14.52
C VAL A 118 -1.75 -1.05 14.06
N LEU A 119 -1.85 0.08 13.35
CA LEU A 119 -3.05 0.44 12.62
C LEU A 119 -2.85 0.01 11.16
N ARG A 120 -3.72 -0.88 10.68
CA ARG A 120 -3.61 -1.52 9.36
C ARG A 120 -4.45 -0.80 8.31
N CYS A 121 -3.99 -0.86 7.08
CA CYS A 121 -4.71 -0.36 5.89
C CYS A 121 -5.22 1.07 6.12
N VAL A 122 -4.33 1.95 6.59
CA VAL A 122 -4.66 3.33 6.96
C VAL A 122 -5.27 4.08 5.79
N GLU A 123 -4.88 3.74 4.56
CA GLU A 123 -5.43 4.28 3.32
C GLU A 123 -6.92 3.97 3.12
N GLN A 124 -7.49 2.98 3.83
CA GLN A 124 -8.91 2.63 3.68
C GLN A 124 -9.84 3.45 4.56
N TRP A 125 -9.32 4.12 5.59
CA TRP A 125 -10.14 4.85 6.56
C TRP A 125 -9.63 6.27 6.89
N HIS A 126 -8.39 6.62 6.48
CA HIS A 126 -7.82 7.96 6.64
C HIS A 126 -7.67 8.65 5.27
N PRO A 127 -8.49 9.68 4.95
CA PRO A 127 -8.54 10.28 3.60
C PRO A 127 -7.21 10.86 3.11
N GLY A 128 -6.44 11.50 4.00
CA GLY A 128 -5.13 12.06 3.65
C GLY A 128 -4.14 10.97 3.21
N THR A 129 -4.05 9.88 3.97
CA THR A 129 -3.20 8.74 3.63
C THR A 129 -3.69 8.04 2.35
N ALA A 130 -5.01 7.93 2.15
CA ALA A 130 -5.59 7.40 0.91
C ALA A 130 -5.12 8.17 -0.32
N GLU A 131 -5.20 9.50 -0.28
CA GLU A 131 -4.75 10.35 -1.38
C GLU A 131 -3.24 10.26 -1.62
N PHE A 132 -2.44 10.24 -0.55
CA PHE A 132 -1.00 10.09 -0.65
C PHE A 132 -0.60 8.73 -1.27
N THR A 133 -1.13 7.61 -0.75
CA THR A 133 -0.84 6.28 -1.28
C THR A 133 -1.28 6.13 -2.73
N ARG A 134 -2.38 6.80 -3.14
CA ARG A 134 -2.84 6.82 -4.52
C ARG A 134 -1.87 7.58 -5.44
N ARG A 135 -1.30 8.72 -5.00
CA ARG A 135 -0.27 9.46 -5.76
C ARG A 135 0.99 8.60 -5.90
N LEU A 136 1.51 8.09 -4.80
CA LEU A 136 2.70 7.23 -4.78
C LEU A 136 2.51 5.97 -5.64
N GLY A 137 1.33 5.36 -5.57
CA GLY A 137 0.98 4.18 -6.36
C GLY A 137 0.97 4.45 -7.86
N ARG A 138 0.48 5.63 -8.29
CA ARG A 138 0.55 6.05 -9.71
C ARG A 138 1.98 6.22 -10.18
N ASP A 139 2.85 6.86 -9.38
CA ASP A 139 4.23 7.10 -9.76
C ASP A 139 5.03 5.80 -9.90
N LEU A 140 4.76 4.83 -9.04
CA LEU A 140 5.42 3.53 -9.03
C LEU A 140 4.75 2.48 -9.94
N GLY A 141 3.54 2.76 -10.44
CA GLY A 141 2.71 1.79 -11.17
C GLY A 141 2.39 0.55 -10.34
N ARG A 142 2.10 0.73 -9.04
CA ARG A 142 1.90 -0.34 -8.05
C ARG A 142 0.81 0.02 -7.04
N LYS A 143 0.24 -1.00 -6.41
CA LYS A 143 -0.62 -0.82 -5.24
C LYS A 143 0.24 -0.44 -4.02
N VAL A 144 -0.20 0.56 -3.26
CA VAL A 144 0.43 0.97 -2.00
C VAL A 144 -0.56 0.82 -0.86
N GLU A 145 -0.15 0.15 0.20
CA GLU A 145 -0.89 -0.02 1.45
C GLU A 145 -0.12 0.69 2.58
N ALA A 146 -0.83 1.23 3.55
CA ALA A 146 -0.23 2.00 4.64
C ALA A 146 -0.50 1.34 6.00
N PHE A 147 0.55 1.24 6.82
CA PHE A 147 0.52 0.69 8.18
C PHE A 147 1.16 1.68 9.13
N PHE A 148 0.46 2.02 10.19
CA PHE A 148 0.94 2.98 11.19
C PHE A 148 1.33 2.23 12.47
N PHE A 149 2.56 2.42 12.91
CA PHE A 149 3.13 1.72 14.06
C PHE A 149 3.43 2.68 15.19
N VAL A 150 3.01 2.33 16.41
CA VAL A 150 3.36 3.03 17.63
C VAL A 150 4.09 2.05 18.55
N THR A 151 5.38 2.29 18.78
CA THR A 151 6.27 1.37 19.51
C THR A 151 6.89 2.07 20.71
N PRO A 152 6.69 1.55 21.93
CA PRO A 152 7.37 2.05 23.14
C PRO A 152 8.89 1.85 23.10
N PRO A 153 9.66 2.61 23.93
CA PRO A 153 11.11 2.41 24.06
C PRO A 153 11.46 0.97 24.44
N GLY A 154 12.50 0.43 23.81
CA GLY A 154 13.00 -0.93 24.03
C GLY A 154 12.08 -2.05 23.52
N ALA A 155 10.88 -1.73 23.04
CA ALA A 155 9.95 -2.73 22.52
C ALA A 155 10.29 -3.15 21.07
N GLN A 156 10.09 -4.44 20.81
CA GLN A 156 10.16 -5.01 19.47
C GLN A 156 8.79 -5.59 19.12
N GLY A 157 8.15 -5.07 18.07
CA GLY A 157 6.82 -5.51 17.64
C GLY A 157 6.86 -6.82 16.86
N LEU A 158 7.59 -6.83 15.77
CA LEU A 158 7.70 -7.97 14.85
C LEU A 158 9.08 -8.63 14.95
N ARG A 159 9.10 -9.97 14.87
CA ARG A 159 10.34 -10.75 14.74
C ARG A 159 11.00 -10.47 13.40
N LEU A 160 12.24 -10.93 13.23
CA LEU A 160 12.90 -10.95 11.93
C LEU A 160 12.01 -11.64 10.90
N HIS A 161 11.68 -10.94 9.83
CA HIS A 161 10.77 -11.42 8.79
C HIS A 161 11.12 -10.82 7.42
N ARG A 162 10.57 -11.41 6.37
CA ARG A 162 10.65 -10.95 4.97
C ARG A 162 9.26 -10.57 4.48
N ASP A 163 9.12 -9.40 3.90
CA ASP A 163 7.86 -8.94 3.30
C ASP A 163 7.81 -9.23 1.80
N ASP A 164 6.63 -9.61 1.32
CA ASP A 164 6.33 -9.73 -0.12
C ASP A 164 5.97 -8.36 -0.72
N ALA A 165 6.76 -7.36 -0.40
CA ALA A 165 6.59 -5.99 -0.88
C ALA A 165 7.88 -5.18 -0.70
N ASP A 166 8.03 -4.13 -1.48
CA ASP A 166 8.96 -3.05 -1.20
C ASP A 166 8.37 -2.15 -0.10
N VAL A 167 9.17 -1.68 0.85
CA VAL A 167 8.66 -0.89 1.99
C VAL A 167 9.41 0.43 2.10
N PHE A 168 8.66 1.54 2.21
CA PHE A 168 9.17 2.82 2.68
C PHE A 168 8.70 3.02 4.12
N VAL A 169 9.63 3.14 5.03
CA VAL A 169 9.38 3.43 6.44
C VAL A 169 9.62 4.90 6.69
N VAL A 170 8.56 5.66 6.90
CA VAL A 170 8.62 7.10 7.19
C VAL A 170 8.56 7.29 8.69
N GLN A 171 9.64 7.77 9.32
CA GLN A 171 9.65 8.02 10.76
C GLN A 171 8.95 9.34 11.06
N LEU A 172 7.83 9.29 11.78
CA LEU A 172 6.96 10.42 12.06
C LEU A 172 7.25 11.07 13.42
N ASN A 173 7.63 10.28 14.43
CA ASN A 173 7.95 10.75 15.77
C ASN A 173 8.97 9.85 16.45
N GLY A 174 9.85 10.42 17.29
CA GLY A 174 10.87 9.69 18.03
C GLY A 174 11.91 9.03 17.14
N SER A 175 12.47 7.92 17.59
CA SER A 175 13.48 7.16 16.85
C SER A 175 13.27 5.65 16.95
N LYS A 176 13.78 4.93 15.96
CA LYS A 176 13.70 3.47 15.90
C LYS A 176 14.97 2.88 15.33
N GLN A 177 15.56 1.93 16.03
CA GLN A 177 16.72 1.18 15.57
C GLN A 177 16.24 0.07 14.63
N TRP A 178 16.66 0.13 13.38
CA TRP A 178 16.36 -0.87 12.35
C TRP A 178 17.57 -1.77 12.11
N TYR A 179 17.28 -3.00 11.70
CA TYR A 179 18.25 -3.99 11.26
C TYR A 179 17.71 -4.63 9.99
N VAL A 180 18.41 -4.40 8.87
CA VAL A 180 18.02 -4.95 7.56
C VAL A 180 19.13 -5.89 7.10
N HIS A 181 18.77 -7.15 6.90
CA HIS A 181 19.65 -8.22 6.45
C HIS A 181 19.56 -8.39 4.94
N GLN A 182 20.42 -9.24 4.39
CA GLN A 182 20.48 -9.52 2.95
C GLN A 182 19.13 -10.01 2.39
N GLY A 183 18.91 -9.75 1.11
CA GLY A 183 17.80 -10.30 0.35
C GLY A 183 17.90 -11.83 0.22
N PRO A 184 16.85 -12.48 -0.27
CA PRO A 184 16.87 -13.94 -0.43
C PRO A 184 17.79 -14.36 -1.59
N ASP A 185 18.53 -15.45 -1.39
CA ASP A 185 19.41 -16.06 -2.40
C ASP A 185 18.65 -16.86 -3.48
N SER A 186 17.40 -17.20 -3.21
CA SER A 186 16.57 -18.03 -4.09
C SER A 186 15.34 -17.27 -4.59
N PRO A 187 14.98 -17.37 -5.88
CA PRO A 187 13.73 -16.83 -6.39
C PRO A 187 12.48 -17.53 -5.82
N GLN A 188 12.63 -18.70 -5.18
CA GLN A 188 11.54 -19.45 -4.53
C GLN A 188 11.35 -19.09 -3.05
N TRP A 189 11.94 -17.99 -2.57
CA TRP A 189 11.73 -17.52 -1.22
C TRP A 189 10.25 -17.25 -0.91
N ARG A 190 9.91 -17.24 0.37
CA ARG A 190 8.53 -16.95 0.82
C ARG A 190 8.55 -15.85 1.87
N PRO A 191 7.51 -14.99 1.91
CA PRO A 191 7.33 -14.02 2.97
C PRO A 191 7.05 -14.72 4.30
N GLY A 192 7.31 -14.01 5.40
CA GLY A 192 7.07 -14.49 6.74
C GLY A 192 8.33 -14.54 7.61
N PRO A 193 8.31 -15.26 8.73
CA PRO A 193 9.46 -15.36 9.64
C PRO A 193 10.73 -15.78 8.91
N ALA A 194 11.83 -15.12 9.24
CA ALA A 194 13.16 -15.43 8.71
C ALA A 194 14.10 -15.81 9.85
N SER A 195 15.08 -16.66 9.56
CA SER A 195 16.30 -16.84 10.33
C SER A 195 17.44 -16.32 9.48
N ASP A 196 18.28 -15.47 10.04
CA ASP A 196 19.45 -14.97 9.34
C ASP A 196 20.58 -14.89 10.36
N ASP A 197 21.59 -15.73 10.17
CA ASP A 197 22.76 -15.79 11.03
C ASP A 197 23.83 -14.78 10.60
N GLU A 198 23.62 -14.08 9.47
CA GLU A 198 24.53 -13.07 8.98
C GLU A 198 24.25 -11.69 9.58
N PRO A 199 25.27 -10.84 9.71
CA PRO A 199 25.07 -9.48 10.20
C PRO A 199 24.18 -8.66 9.25
N PRO A 200 23.43 -7.69 9.77
CA PRO A 200 22.63 -6.81 8.93
C PRO A 200 23.50 -6.01 7.96
N VAL A 201 23.02 -5.83 6.72
CA VAL A 201 23.68 -5.04 5.68
C VAL A 201 23.57 -3.53 5.96
N VAL A 202 22.51 -3.11 6.66
CA VAL A 202 22.37 -1.75 7.20
C VAL A 202 21.67 -1.81 8.57
N SER A 203 22.10 -0.93 9.48
CA SER A 203 21.56 -0.85 10.85
C SER A 203 21.34 0.62 11.26
N PRO A 204 20.42 1.37 10.59
CA PRO A 204 20.23 2.77 10.89
C PRO A 204 19.40 2.97 12.17
N LEU A 205 19.76 3.99 12.94
CA LEU A 205 18.85 4.63 13.88
C LEU A 205 18.02 5.66 13.11
N LEU A 206 16.80 5.29 12.73
CA LEU A 206 15.91 6.15 11.96
C LEU A 206 15.26 7.19 12.87
N ARG A 207 15.35 8.47 12.48
CA ARG A 207 14.83 9.63 13.22
C ARG A 207 13.71 10.29 12.46
N THR A 208 12.89 11.06 13.16
CA THR A 208 11.80 11.87 12.55
C THR A 208 12.30 12.63 11.32
N GLY A 209 11.56 12.51 10.21
CA GLY A 209 11.90 13.10 8.91
C GLY A 209 12.79 12.23 8.03
N GLU A 210 13.28 11.10 8.53
CA GLU A 210 14.04 10.14 7.72
C GLU A 210 13.14 9.03 7.17
N VAL A 211 13.50 8.53 5.98
CA VAL A 211 12.80 7.45 5.30
C VAL A 211 13.76 6.29 5.06
N LEU A 212 13.45 5.10 5.57
CA LEU A 212 14.19 3.89 5.26
C LEU A 212 13.45 3.13 4.14
N TYR A 213 14.14 2.90 3.03
CA TYR A 213 13.66 1.98 2.00
C TYR A 213 14.23 0.58 2.19
N ILE A 214 13.34 -0.42 2.19
CA ILE A 214 13.68 -1.83 2.29
C ILE A 214 13.14 -2.54 1.04
N PRO A 215 14.00 -3.14 0.21
CA PRO A 215 13.54 -3.88 -0.96
C PRO A 215 12.77 -5.14 -0.57
N ARG A 216 11.86 -5.55 -1.43
CA ARG A 216 11.08 -6.79 -1.29
C ARG A 216 11.99 -7.99 -0.99
N GLY A 217 11.64 -8.74 0.04
CA GLY A 217 12.35 -9.94 0.45
C GLY A 217 13.56 -9.73 1.36
N PHE A 218 14.02 -8.50 1.58
CA PHE A 218 15.07 -8.25 2.56
C PHE A 218 14.55 -8.49 3.97
N ALA A 219 15.24 -9.36 4.73
CA ALA A 219 14.81 -9.67 6.09
C ALA A 219 15.08 -8.46 7.00
N HIS A 220 14.13 -8.16 7.90
CA HIS A 220 14.28 -6.99 8.77
C HIS A 220 13.50 -7.12 10.07
N TYR A 221 13.95 -6.37 11.06
CA TYR A 221 13.25 -6.11 12.32
C TYR A 221 13.67 -4.76 12.88
N ALA A 222 12.95 -4.28 13.90
CA ALA A 222 13.28 -3.01 14.53
C ALA A 222 12.87 -2.97 15.99
N THR A 223 13.61 -2.15 16.77
CA THR A 223 13.38 -1.92 18.20
C THR A 223 13.19 -0.44 18.45
N GLY A 224 12.20 -0.07 19.26
CA GLY A 224 12.02 1.30 19.73
C GLY A 224 13.27 1.76 20.48
N ASP A 225 13.75 2.98 20.17
CA ASP A 225 14.95 3.53 20.81
C ASP A 225 14.56 4.41 22.01
N SER A 226 14.60 5.72 21.88
CA SER A 226 14.23 6.65 22.94
C SER A 226 12.85 7.27 22.69
N GLY A 227 12.02 7.30 23.74
CA GLY A 227 10.66 7.82 23.66
C GLY A 227 9.71 6.95 22.83
N LEU A 228 8.53 7.47 22.54
CA LEU A 228 7.54 6.79 21.72
C LEU A 228 7.92 6.90 20.25
N SER A 229 8.24 5.78 19.63
CA SER A 229 8.54 5.72 18.20
C SER A 229 7.26 5.54 17.39
N VAL A 230 7.04 6.45 16.43
CA VAL A 230 5.91 6.38 15.50
C VAL A 230 6.42 6.41 14.07
N HIS A 231 6.01 5.44 13.27
CA HIS A 231 6.33 5.44 11.85
C HIS A 231 5.15 4.96 10.98
N LEU A 232 5.13 5.43 9.73
CA LEU A 232 4.24 4.97 8.69
C LEU A 232 5.04 4.06 7.75
N SER A 233 4.63 2.81 7.60
CA SER A 233 5.15 1.89 6.59
C SER A 233 4.25 1.94 5.37
N LEU A 234 4.82 2.28 4.23
CA LEU A 234 4.16 2.27 2.91
C LEU A 234 4.63 1.03 2.17
N THR A 235 3.76 0.05 2.07
CA THR A 235 4.04 -1.26 1.49
C THR A 235 3.64 -1.26 0.03
N VAL A 236 4.63 -1.32 -0.87
CA VAL A 236 4.45 -1.29 -2.32
C VAL A 236 4.41 -2.71 -2.86
N ARG A 237 3.24 -3.15 -3.29
CA ARG A 237 3.02 -4.51 -3.78
C ARG A 237 3.12 -4.60 -5.28
N ASP A 238 3.80 -5.64 -5.76
CA ASP A 238 3.74 -6.00 -7.19
C ASP A 238 2.64 -7.04 -7.43
N ILE A 239 2.34 -7.23 -8.70
CA ILE A 239 1.41 -8.25 -9.15
C ILE A 239 1.95 -9.66 -8.92
N ALA A 240 1.06 -10.61 -8.72
CA ALA A 240 1.33 -12.05 -8.73
C ALA A 240 1.08 -12.66 -10.11
N THR A 241 1.49 -13.91 -10.30
CA THR A 241 1.19 -14.67 -11.54
C THR A 241 -0.31 -14.83 -11.79
N ALA A 242 -1.12 -14.89 -10.75
CA ALA A 242 -2.58 -14.89 -10.87
C ALA A 242 -3.14 -13.61 -11.49
N ASP A 243 -2.49 -12.47 -11.24
CA ASP A 243 -2.89 -11.19 -11.84
C ASP A 243 -2.59 -11.16 -13.33
N LEU A 244 -1.46 -11.77 -13.75
CA LEU A 244 -1.16 -11.96 -15.18
C LEU A 244 -2.20 -12.85 -15.88
N GLN A 245 -2.67 -13.92 -15.21
CA GLN A 245 -3.72 -14.77 -15.77
C GLN A 245 -5.04 -14.00 -15.91
N ARG A 246 -5.44 -13.22 -14.91
CA ARG A 246 -6.63 -12.37 -14.98
C ARG A 246 -6.53 -11.33 -16.08
N ALA A 247 -5.38 -10.68 -16.21
CA ALA A 247 -5.14 -9.71 -17.28
C ALA A 247 -5.18 -10.38 -18.67
N ALA A 248 -4.63 -11.59 -18.82
CA ALA A 248 -4.73 -12.35 -20.05
C ALA A 248 -6.19 -12.63 -20.42
N GLN A 249 -7.02 -13.06 -19.47
CA GLN A 249 -8.44 -13.25 -19.67
C GLN A 249 -9.13 -11.97 -20.13
N GLN A 250 -8.84 -10.83 -19.49
CA GLN A 250 -9.43 -9.53 -19.85
C GLN A 250 -9.03 -9.07 -21.26
N LEU A 251 -7.77 -9.30 -21.65
CA LEU A 251 -7.27 -8.90 -22.98
C LEU A 251 -7.70 -9.84 -24.11
N LEU A 252 -7.89 -11.12 -23.82
CA LEU A 252 -8.28 -12.13 -24.82
C LEU A 252 -9.80 -12.18 -25.04
N PHE A 253 -10.61 -11.76 -24.07
CA PHE A 253 -12.07 -11.79 -24.14
C PHE A 253 -12.67 -10.38 -24.01
N GLU A 254 -13.61 -10.02 -24.90
CA GLU A 254 -14.23 -8.67 -24.93
C GLU A 254 -15.26 -8.46 -23.80
N ALA A 255 -15.84 -9.54 -23.31
CA ALA A 255 -16.85 -9.50 -22.28
C ALA A 255 -16.67 -10.65 -21.29
N ALA A 256 -17.20 -10.49 -20.09
CA ALA A 256 -17.33 -11.60 -19.15
C ALA A 256 -18.10 -12.76 -19.83
N PRO A 257 -17.70 -14.01 -19.61
CA PRO A 257 -18.36 -15.15 -20.22
C PRO A 257 -19.85 -15.14 -19.86
N ALA A 258 -20.70 -15.19 -20.87
CA ALA A 258 -22.12 -15.32 -20.66
C ALA A 258 -22.39 -16.66 -19.93
N ASN A 259 -23.09 -16.62 -18.79
CA ASN A 259 -23.49 -17.85 -18.09
C ASN A 259 -24.69 -18.49 -18.82
N ARG A 260 -24.48 -18.83 -20.11
CA ARG A 260 -25.42 -19.45 -20.99
C ARG A 260 -25.23 -20.96 -20.94
N ARG A 261 -26.33 -21.71 -20.85
CA ARG A 261 -26.32 -23.18 -20.97
C ARG A 261 -26.98 -23.55 -22.28
N PRO A 262 -26.20 -23.98 -23.30
CA PRO A 262 -26.76 -24.51 -24.55
C PRO A 262 -27.70 -25.68 -24.28
N LEU A 263 -28.65 -25.89 -25.19
CA LEU A 263 -29.68 -26.95 -25.05
C LEU A 263 -29.13 -28.33 -25.35
N ASP A 264 -28.10 -28.42 -26.19
CA ASP A 264 -27.51 -29.65 -26.68
C ASP A 264 -25.98 -29.57 -26.88
N ASP A 265 -25.35 -30.71 -27.08
CA ASP A 265 -23.90 -30.81 -27.28
C ASP A 265 -23.41 -30.15 -28.54
N ASP A 266 -24.20 -30.11 -29.62
CA ASP A 266 -23.83 -29.47 -30.90
C ASP A 266 -23.70 -27.95 -30.71
N SER A 267 -24.62 -27.34 -29.99
CA SER A 267 -24.57 -25.92 -29.63
C SER A 267 -23.40 -25.64 -28.70
N MET A 268 -23.10 -26.53 -27.78
CA MET A 268 -21.91 -26.41 -26.89
C MET A 268 -20.60 -26.51 -27.67
N LEU A 269 -20.53 -27.41 -28.65
CA LEU A 269 -19.37 -27.56 -29.51
C LEU A 269 -19.19 -26.32 -30.42
N ALA A 270 -20.28 -25.72 -30.89
CA ALA A 270 -20.21 -24.47 -31.65
C ALA A 270 -19.64 -23.32 -30.80
N ASP A 271 -20.11 -23.15 -29.58
CA ASP A 271 -19.56 -22.17 -28.62
C ASP A 271 -18.08 -22.43 -28.35
N ALA A 272 -17.66 -23.68 -28.15
CA ALA A 272 -16.27 -24.03 -27.94
C ALA A 272 -15.38 -23.71 -29.16
N ARG A 273 -15.87 -23.92 -30.38
CA ARG A 273 -15.14 -23.54 -31.61
C ARG A 273 -14.99 -22.02 -31.71
N ALA A 274 -16.06 -21.27 -31.48
CA ALA A 274 -16.01 -19.79 -31.49
C ALA A 274 -15.00 -19.25 -30.45
N LEU A 275 -14.96 -19.85 -29.26
CA LEU A 275 -14.00 -19.51 -28.23
C LEU A 275 -12.56 -19.76 -28.69
N LEU A 276 -12.27 -20.92 -29.27
CA LEU A 276 -10.95 -21.26 -29.79
C LEU A 276 -10.52 -20.35 -30.95
N GLU A 277 -11.44 -19.99 -31.86
CA GLU A 277 -11.19 -19.01 -32.93
C GLU A 277 -10.82 -17.64 -32.38
N GLN A 278 -11.55 -17.16 -31.37
CA GLN A 278 -11.25 -15.89 -30.70
C GLN A 278 -9.85 -15.92 -30.04
N LEU A 279 -9.52 -16.98 -29.32
CA LEU A 279 -8.19 -17.15 -28.71
C LEU A 279 -7.08 -17.20 -29.76
N THR A 280 -7.27 -17.97 -30.81
CA THR A 280 -6.30 -18.12 -31.91
C THR A 280 -6.05 -16.80 -32.66
N SER A 281 -7.07 -15.98 -32.82
CA SER A 281 -6.94 -14.68 -33.50
C SER A 281 -6.26 -13.61 -32.65
N ARG A 282 -6.45 -13.62 -31.32
CA ARG A 282 -5.95 -12.57 -30.43
C ARG A 282 -4.61 -12.88 -29.79
N LEU A 283 -4.34 -14.15 -29.47
CA LEU A 283 -3.13 -14.56 -28.76
C LEU A 283 -1.82 -14.12 -29.46
N PRO A 284 -1.68 -14.18 -30.81
CA PRO A 284 -0.44 -13.75 -31.48
C PRO A 284 -0.14 -12.24 -31.37
N ALA A 285 -1.16 -11.42 -31.08
CA ALA A 285 -1.00 -9.97 -30.92
C ALA A 285 -0.67 -9.55 -29.48
N LEU A 286 -0.80 -10.47 -28.51
CA LEU A 286 -0.56 -10.19 -27.11
C LEU A 286 0.93 -10.30 -26.77
N THR A 287 1.52 -9.20 -26.25
CA THR A 287 2.93 -9.20 -25.80
C THR A 287 3.05 -9.34 -24.29
N PRO A 288 4.19 -9.83 -23.78
CA PRO A 288 4.47 -9.88 -22.33
C PRO A 288 4.35 -8.50 -21.67
N GLU A 289 4.76 -7.42 -22.34
CA GLU A 289 4.72 -6.05 -21.83
C GLU A 289 3.28 -5.54 -21.72
N GLN A 290 2.42 -5.84 -22.68
CA GLN A 290 1.00 -5.51 -22.63
C GLN A 290 0.32 -6.24 -21.46
N LEU A 291 0.62 -7.52 -21.29
CA LEU A 291 0.09 -8.34 -20.19
C LEU A 291 0.51 -7.78 -18.83
N LEU A 292 1.79 -7.46 -18.68
CA LEU A 292 2.35 -6.87 -17.46
C LEU A 292 1.70 -5.52 -17.15
N THR A 293 1.56 -4.67 -18.17
CA THR A 293 0.96 -3.34 -18.03
C THR A 293 -0.51 -3.43 -17.63
N ALA A 294 -1.28 -4.31 -18.27
CA ALA A 294 -2.69 -4.51 -17.97
C ALA A 294 -2.90 -5.06 -16.53
N ALA A 295 -2.08 -6.04 -16.10
CA ALA A 295 -2.16 -6.60 -14.77
C ALA A 295 -1.86 -5.54 -13.69
N ARG A 296 -0.86 -4.69 -13.90
CA ARG A 296 -0.53 -3.58 -12.98
C ARG A 296 -1.61 -2.51 -12.95
N ALA A 297 -2.16 -2.15 -14.11
CA ALA A 297 -3.27 -1.20 -14.19
C ALA A 297 -4.51 -1.70 -13.44
N ALA A 298 -4.85 -2.98 -13.59
CA ALA A 298 -5.95 -3.60 -12.85
C ALA A 298 -5.72 -3.59 -11.34
N GLN A 299 -4.52 -3.95 -10.88
CA GLN A 299 -4.15 -3.89 -9.45
C GLN A 299 -4.27 -2.46 -8.88
N CYS A 300 -3.84 -1.46 -9.64
CA CYS A 300 -3.95 -0.06 -9.22
C CYS A 300 -5.42 0.42 -9.20
N ALA A 301 -6.26 -0.07 -10.11
CA ALA A 301 -7.68 0.27 -10.15
C ALA A 301 -8.48 -0.36 -8.99
N GLU A 302 -8.11 -1.57 -8.56
CA GLU A 302 -8.70 -2.23 -7.39
C GLU A 302 -8.29 -1.58 -6.07
N ALA A 303 -7.17 -0.86 -6.05
CA ALA A 303 -6.53 -0.39 -4.82
C ALA A 303 -7.36 0.64 -4.05
N LEU A 304 -8.25 1.39 -4.72
CA LEU A 304 -9.11 2.36 -4.03
C LEU A 304 -10.44 2.46 -4.76
N PRO A 305 -11.58 2.31 -4.08
CA PRO A 305 -12.81 2.80 -4.64
C PRO A 305 -12.60 4.28 -4.98
N GLN A 306 -12.85 4.66 -6.22
CA GLN A 306 -12.99 6.08 -6.54
C GLN A 306 -13.94 6.65 -5.49
N LEU A 307 -13.52 7.72 -4.82
CA LEU A 307 -14.42 8.45 -3.95
C LEU A 307 -15.64 8.77 -4.81
N SER A 308 -16.70 8.01 -4.64
CA SER A 308 -18.01 8.34 -5.20
C SER A 308 -18.30 9.78 -4.85
N PRO A 309 -19.03 10.54 -5.67
CA PRO A 309 -19.36 11.91 -5.33
C PRO A 309 -19.79 11.94 -3.86
N GLY A 310 -19.14 12.80 -3.07
CA GLY A 310 -19.43 12.92 -1.65
C GLY A 310 -20.90 13.27 -1.44
N LEU A 311 -21.48 13.00 -0.29
CA LEU A 311 -22.88 13.35 0.01
C LEU A 311 -23.18 14.84 -0.27
N THR A 312 -22.19 15.71 -0.11
CA THR A 312 -22.30 17.14 -0.44
C THR A 312 -22.49 17.37 -1.94
N GLU A 313 -21.73 16.69 -2.78
CA GLU A 313 -21.85 16.76 -4.25
C GLU A 313 -23.15 16.14 -4.72
N LEU A 314 -23.53 15.01 -4.11
CA LEU A 314 -24.81 14.37 -4.37
C LEU A 314 -25.98 15.31 -3.98
N ALA A 315 -25.92 15.95 -2.81
CA ALA A 315 -26.93 16.90 -2.36
C ALA A 315 -27.04 18.11 -3.34
N ALA A 316 -25.90 18.60 -3.83
CA ALA A 316 -25.89 19.67 -4.83
C ALA A 316 -26.54 19.22 -6.16
N SER A 317 -26.26 17.98 -6.60
CA SER A 317 -26.84 17.44 -7.84
C SER A 317 -28.34 17.15 -7.74
N LEU A 318 -28.81 16.72 -6.57
CA LEU A 318 -30.24 16.46 -6.33
C LEU A 318 -31.04 17.73 -6.02
N GLY A 319 -30.39 18.80 -5.57
CA GLY A 319 -30.99 20.10 -5.32
C GLY A 319 -31.06 21.03 -6.55
N ALA A 320 -30.40 20.67 -7.66
CA ALA A 320 -30.49 21.42 -8.89
C ALA A 320 -31.86 21.20 -9.56
N PRO A 321 -32.61 22.28 -9.94
CA PRO A 321 -33.85 22.11 -10.69
C PRO A 321 -33.53 21.44 -12.06
N PRO A 322 -34.45 20.60 -12.58
CA PRO A 322 -34.25 19.97 -13.88
C PRO A 322 -34.12 21.06 -14.96
N SER A 323 -33.07 20.98 -15.76
CA SER A 323 -32.76 21.86 -16.88
C SER A 323 -33.74 21.75 -18.01
#